data_f09ca081fd62942d1ea2a2b493342520
#
_entry.id   f09ca081fd62942d1ea2a2b493342520
#
_cell.length_a   1.000
_cell.length_b   1.000
_cell.length_c   1.000
_cell.angle_alpha   90.00
_cell.angle_beta   90.00
_cell.angle_gamma   90.00
#
_symmetry.space_group_name_H-M   'P 1'
#
loop_
_entity.id
_entity.type
_entity.pdbx_description
1 polymer ?
#
loop_
_entity_poly.entity_id
_entity_poly.type
_entity_poly.pdbx_seq_one_letter_code
_entity_poly.pdbx_strand_id
1 'polypeptide(L)'
;IAQVQPARNQVLVTKPIADLKIKGTFHLDEGYTYFRNIDNRILLGGGRNLDLTGEQTDALGTSAIIQAHLEQTLSQIILPQTRVEIDYRCSGILGVGAQKKPILKPLSEHVFCGVRLGGMGVAIGSQIGKELANLLASP
;
A
#
# COMPACT_ATOMS: atom_id res chain seq x y z
N ILE A 1 5.72 -15.09 13.04
CA ILE A 1 6.95 -15.32 12.27
C ILE A 1 7.81 -14.07 12.42
N ALA A 2 8.98 -14.17 13.09
CA ALA A 2 9.87 -13.02 13.37
C ALA A 2 10.38 -12.28 12.11
N GLN A 3 10.21 -12.88 10.93
CA GLN A 3 10.65 -12.33 9.64
C GLN A 3 9.60 -11.44 8.96
N VAL A 4 8.42 -11.31 9.53
CA VAL A 4 7.33 -10.48 9.02
C VAL A 4 6.91 -9.52 10.12
N GLN A 5 6.88 -8.25 9.80
CA GLN A 5 6.46 -7.18 10.70
C GLN A 5 5.26 -6.46 10.08
N PRO A 6 4.29 -6.03 10.88
CA PRO A 6 3.21 -5.20 10.39
C PRO A 6 3.73 -3.81 10.04
N ALA A 7 3.18 -3.22 8.99
CA ALA A 7 3.41 -1.84 8.65
C ALA A 7 2.12 -1.23 8.11
N ARG A 8 1.66 -0.17 8.76
CA ARG A 8 0.48 0.55 8.32
C ARG A 8 0.81 1.39 7.10
N ASN A 9 -0.07 1.37 6.13
CA ASN A 9 -0.03 2.24 4.97
C ASN A 9 -1.35 3.00 4.87
N GLN A 10 -1.28 4.31 4.64
CA GLN A 10 -2.43 5.19 4.71
C GLN A 10 -2.81 5.70 3.32
N VAL A 11 -4.07 6.01 3.15
CA VAL A 11 -4.66 6.46 1.89
C VAL A 11 -5.66 7.58 2.16
N LEU A 12 -5.74 8.54 1.24
CA LEU A 12 -6.86 9.45 1.10
C LEU A 12 -7.51 9.30 -0.30
N VAL A 13 -8.78 9.60 -0.38
CA VAL A 13 -9.53 9.62 -1.64
C VAL A 13 -10.31 10.93 -1.70
N THR A 14 -10.21 11.65 -2.82
CA THR A 14 -10.93 12.91 -3.04
C THR A 14 -12.41 12.67 -3.32
N LYS A 15 -13.25 13.69 -3.15
CA LYS A 15 -14.55 13.74 -3.82
C LYS A 15 -14.37 13.71 -5.34
N PRO A 16 -15.41 13.41 -6.12
CA PRO A 16 -15.34 13.49 -7.57
C PRO A 16 -14.90 14.87 -8.04
N ILE A 17 -13.97 14.89 -8.99
CA ILE A 17 -13.40 16.11 -9.57
C ILE A 17 -13.93 16.25 -11.00
N ALA A 18 -14.58 17.38 -11.29
CA ALA A 18 -15.07 17.66 -12.62
C ALA A 18 -13.87 17.74 -13.61
N ASP A 19 -14.04 17.11 -14.76
CA ASP A 19 -13.03 17.15 -15.85
C ASP A 19 -11.62 16.68 -15.46
N LEU A 20 -11.50 15.76 -14.52
CA LEU A 20 -10.20 15.21 -14.11
C LEU A 20 -9.42 14.69 -15.31
N LYS A 21 -8.28 15.33 -15.61
CA LYS A 21 -7.43 14.99 -16.76
C LYS A 21 -6.42 13.87 -16.45
N ILE A 22 -6.13 13.63 -15.18
CA ILE A 22 -5.19 12.59 -14.72
C ILE A 22 -5.81 11.22 -14.98
N LYS A 23 -5.11 10.39 -15.75
CA LYS A 23 -5.50 8.99 -16.02
C LYS A 23 -4.28 8.10 -15.93
N GLY A 24 -4.38 7.05 -15.13
CA GLY A 24 -3.30 6.06 -14.95
C GLY A 24 -2.91 5.87 -13.48
N THR A 25 -1.81 5.15 -13.31
CA THR A 25 -1.19 4.88 -12.01
C THR A 25 0.21 5.49 -11.98
N PHE A 26 0.53 6.14 -10.89
CA PHE A 26 1.76 6.92 -10.74
C PHE A 26 2.44 6.56 -9.42
N HIS A 27 3.76 6.55 -9.44
CA HIS A 27 4.61 6.40 -8.26
C HIS A 27 5.54 7.58 -8.13
N LEU A 28 5.72 8.05 -6.91
CA LEU A 28 6.67 9.10 -6.50
C LEU A 28 7.55 8.54 -5.39
N ASP A 29 8.70 9.17 -5.16
CA ASP A 29 9.56 8.90 -4.03
C ASP A 29 9.89 7.41 -3.92
N GLU A 30 10.52 6.85 -4.96
CA GLU A 30 10.90 5.43 -5.04
C GLU A 30 9.74 4.44 -4.80
N GLY A 31 8.49 4.88 -5.01
CA GLY A 31 7.29 4.08 -4.80
C GLY A 31 6.72 4.17 -3.38
N TYR A 32 7.28 5.00 -2.50
CA TYR A 32 6.71 5.25 -1.18
C TYR A 32 5.41 6.06 -1.22
N THR A 33 5.21 6.85 -2.27
CA THR A 33 3.96 7.57 -2.52
C THR A 33 3.42 7.14 -3.88
N TYR A 34 2.13 6.87 -3.95
CA TYR A 34 1.49 6.42 -5.18
C TYR A 34 0.08 7.01 -5.32
N PHE A 35 -0.34 7.24 -6.54
CA PHE A 35 -1.69 7.69 -6.80
C PHE A 35 -2.23 7.17 -8.13
N ARG A 36 -3.55 7.19 -8.25
CA ARG A 36 -4.27 6.87 -9.47
C ARG A 36 -5.60 7.61 -9.53
N ASN A 37 -6.17 7.71 -10.71
CA ASN A 37 -7.58 8.08 -10.83
C ASN A 37 -8.47 6.84 -10.62
N ILE A 38 -9.63 7.07 -10.03
CA ILE A 38 -10.72 6.11 -9.89
C ILE A 38 -12.05 6.88 -9.81
N ASP A 39 -13.00 6.57 -10.68
CA ASP A 39 -14.33 7.20 -10.70
C ASP A 39 -14.30 8.74 -10.63
N ASN A 40 -13.46 9.38 -11.45
CA ASN A 40 -13.19 10.82 -11.43
C ASN A 40 -12.65 11.35 -10.09
N ARG A 41 -12.04 10.51 -9.28
CA ARG A 41 -11.39 10.86 -8.02
C ARG A 41 -9.89 10.61 -8.11
N ILE A 42 -9.13 11.18 -7.22
CA ILE A 42 -7.75 10.78 -6.95
C ILE A 42 -7.74 9.90 -5.69
N LEU A 43 -7.22 8.70 -5.83
CA LEU A 43 -6.78 7.86 -4.72
C LEU A 43 -5.27 8.08 -4.57
N LEU A 44 -4.84 8.54 -3.42
CA LEU A 44 -3.44 8.83 -3.09
C LEU A 44 -3.06 8.15 -1.79
N GLY A 45 -1.96 7.42 -1.78
CA GLY A 45 -1.50 6.71 -0.59
C GLY A 45 0.01 6.66 -0.48
N GLY A 46 0.48 6.19 0.66
CA GLY A 46 1.90 6.04 0.93
C GLY A 46 2.44 6.97 2.02
N GLY A 47 3.67 7.45 1.85
CA GLY A 47 4.34 8.34 2.79
C GLY A 47 4.87 7.67 4.05
N ARG A 48 4.78 6.34 4.18
CA ARG A 48 5.22 5.60 5.38
C ARG A 48 6.69 5.83 5.74
N ASN A 49 7.55 6.12 4.76
CA ASN A 49 8.96 6.44 4.97
C ASN A 49 9.21 7.68 5.85
N LEU A 50 8.22 8.54 6.02
CA LEU A 50 8.32 9.73 6.86
C LEU A 50 8.21 9.43 8.36
N ASP A 51 7.61 8.29 8.71
CA ASP A 51 7.50 7.83 10.11
C ASP A 51 7.49 6.29 10.15
N LEU A 52 8.63 5.68 9.84
CA LEU A 52 8.75 4.22 9.83
C LEU A 52 8.43 3.58 11.17
N THR A 53 8.78 4.26 12.26
CA THR A 53 8.55 3.77 13.62
C THR A 53 7.07 3.86 14.00
N GLY A 54 6.43 4.98 13.79
CA GLY A 54 5.00 5.18 14.08
C GLY A 54 4.08 4.34 13.18
N GLU A 55 4.52 4.06 11.96
CA GLU A 55 3.78 3.21 11.04
C GLU A 55 4.11 1.70 11.16
N GLN A 56 5.03 1.31 12.06
CA GLN A 56 5.29 -0.10 12.40
C GLN A 56 4.26 -0.60 13.42
N THR A 57 3.05 -0.80 12.98
CA THR A 57 1.89 -1.16 13.81
C THR A 57 0.91 -2.06 13.06
N ASP A 58 0.16 -2.87 13.79
CA ASP A 58 -0.99 -3.64 13.31
C ASP A 58 -2.33 -2.94 13.59
N ALA A 59 -2.30 -1.77 14.22
CA ALA A 59 -3.49 -0.96 14.46
C ALA A 59 -3.88 -0.17 13.20
N LEU A 60 -5.13 -0.28 12.79
CA LEU A 60 -5.71 0.58 11.76
C LEU A 60 -5.84 2.02 12.29
N GLY A 61 -5.97 2.96 11.37
CA GLY A 61 -6.12 4.39 11.67
C GLY A 61 -5.19 5.26 10.84
N THR A 62 -5.21 6.54 11.08
CA THR A 62 -4.40 7.52 10.37
C THR A 62 -3.54 8.33 11.34
N SER A 63 -2.40 8.81 10.87
CA SER A 63 -1.52 9.72 11.61
C SER A 63 -1.49 11.09 10.95
N ALA A 64 -1.35 12.15 11.75
CA ALA A 64 -1.32 13.51 11.26
C ALA A 64 -0.15 13.76 10.30
N ILE A 65 1.01 13.17 10.57
CA ILE A 65 2.23 13.31 9.75
C ILE A 65 1.98 12.80 8.34
N ILE A 66 1.48 11.57 8.21
CA ILE A 66 1.25 10.95 6.91
C ILE A 66 0.11 11.65 6.16
N GLN A 67 -0.99 11.97 6.84
CA GLN A 67 -2.12 12.63 6.18
C GLN A 67 -1.75 14.04 5.71
N ALA A 68 -1.00 14.82 6.49
CA ALA A 68 -0.51 16.13 6.06
C ALA A 68 0.39 16.03 4.81
N HIS A 69 1.29 15.05 4.77
CA HIS A 69 2.12 14.80 3.58
C HIS A 69 1.28 14.47 2.34
N LEU A 70 0.28 13.59 2.48
CA LEU A 70 -0.60 13.24 1.36
C LEU A 70 -1.41 14.46 0.89
N GLU A 71 -1.93 15.28 1.79
CA GLU A 71 -2.63 16.51 1.43
C GLU A 71 -1.72 17.52 0.72
N GLN A 72 -0.50 17.70 1.22
CA GLN A 72 0.48 18.55 0.59
C GLN A 72 0.86 18.05 -0.80
N THR A 73 1.10 16.75 -0.96
CA THR A 73 1.38 16.14 -2.26
C THR A 73 0.21 16.32 -3.22
N LEU A 74 -1.03 16.14 -2.76
CA LEU A 74 -2.23 16.35 -3.56
C LEU A 74 -2.33 17.79 -4.05
N SER A 75 -2.17 18.77 -3.15
CA SER A 75 -2.42 20.19 -3.44
C SER A 75 -1.25 20.89 -4.12
N GLN A 76 -0.01 20.43 -3.95
CA GLN A 76 1.17 21.11 -4.50
C GLN A 76 1.74 20.41 -5.73
N ILE A 77 1.57 19.09 -5.86
CA ILE A 77 2.19 18.32 -6.92
C ILE A 77 1.15 17.78 -7.90
N ILE A 78 0.11 17.11 -7.40
CA ILE A 78 -0.86 16.39 -8.24
C ILE A 78 -1.88 17.35 -8.84
N LEU A 79 -2.44 18.24 -8.04
CA LEU A 79 -3.51 19.17 -8.42
C LEU A 79 -3.23 20.60 -7.91
N PRO A 80 -2.10 21.24 -8.35
CA PRO A 80 -1.63 22.50 -7.76
C PRO A 80 -2.56 23.70 -7.94
N GLN A 81 -3.51 23.63 -8.88
CA GLN A 81 -4.43 24.75 -9.16
C GLN A 81 -5.90 24.37 -8.94
N THR A 82 -6.15 23.22 -8.34
CA THR A 82 -7.50 22.71 -8.16
C THR A 82 -7.81 22.56 -6.69
N ARG A 83 -8.84 23.24 -6.22
CA ARG A 83 -9.35 23.01 -4.87
C ARG A 83 -10.13 21.70 -4.87
N VAL A 84 -9.67 20.74 -4.09
CA VAL A 84 -10.30 19.44 -3.93
C VAL A 84 -10.67 19.18 -2.48
N GLU A 85 -11.75 18.46 -2.28
CA GLU A 85 -12.16 17.99 -0.95
C GLU A 85 -11.83 16.51 -0.81
N ILE A 86 -11.39 16.12 0.38
CA ILE A 86 -11.13 14.72 0.71
C ILE A 86 -12.44 14.10 1.20
N ASP A 87 -12.80 12.96 0.65
CA ASP A 87 -14.00 12.22 0.97
C ASP A 87 -13.73 11.09 1.96
N TYR A 88 -12.64 10.33 1.74
CA TYR A 88 -12.28 9.19 2.57
C TYR A 88 -10.82 9.24 2.99
N ARG A 89 -10.56 8.70 4.19
CA ARG A 89 -9.23 8.35 4.68
C ARG A 89 -9.30 6.95 5.24
N CYS A 90 -8.35 6.13 4.88
CA CYS A 90 -8.27 4.77 5.39
C CYS A 90 -6.81 4.31 5.51
N SER A 91 -6.64 3.15 6.08
CA SER A 91 -5.35 2.49 6.15
C SER A 91 -5.50 0.99 5.97
N GLY A 92 -4.38 0.35 5.63
CA GLY A 92 -4.25 -1.09 5.56
C GLY A 92 -2.92 -1.52 6.18
N ILE A 93 -2.84 -2.77 6.60
CA ILE A 93 -1.63 -3.33 7.20
C ILE A 93 -0.92 -4.20 6.18
N LEU A 94 0.34 -3.88 5.94
CA LEU A 94 1.24 -4.63 5.09
C LEU A 94 2.09 -5.59 5.92
N GLY A 95 2.41 -6.75 5.37
CA GLY A 95 3.46 -7.60 5.89
C GLY A 95 4.80 -7.21 5.25
N VAL A 96 5.69 -6.61 6.01
CA VAL A 96 7.02 -6.16 5.57
C VAL A 96 8.15 -6.91 6.28
N GLY A 97 9.38 -6.68 5.88
CA GLY A 97 10.58 -7.24 6.54
C GLY A 97 11.85 -6.63 5.95
N ALA A 98 12.99 -7.00 6.50
CA ALA A 98 14.29 -6.49 6.08
C ALA A 98 14.60 -6.76 4.58
N GLN A 99 14.08 -7.85 4.04
CA GLN A 99 14.20 -8.17 2.62
C GLN A 99 12.89 -7.91 1.90
N LYS A 100 12.95 -7.30 0.72
CA LYS A 100 11.79 -7.08 -0.16
C LYS A 100 11.46 -8.34 -1.00
N LYS A 101 11.44 -9.52 -0.35
CA LYS A 101 11.12 -10.80 -1.00
C LYS A 101 10.00 -11.50 -0.24
N PRO A 102 9.02 -12.10 -0.90
CA PRO A 102 8.06 -12.97 -0.26
C PRO A 102 8.72 -14.12 0.49
N ILE A 103 8.03 -14.64 1.48
CA ILE A 103 8.39 -15.87 2.19
C ILE A 103 7.39 -16.93 1.77
N LEU A 104 7.87 -18.00 1.17
CA LEU A 104 7.10 -19.19 0.87
C LEU A 104 7.75 -20.36 1.61
N LYS A 105 7.01 -20.98 2.51
CA LYS A 105 7.52 -22.15 3.22
C LYS A 105 6.43 -22.96 3.91
N PRO A 106 6.69 -24.25 4.19
CA PRO A 106 5.88 -25.01 5.13
C PRO A 106 6.05 -24.45 6.55
N LEU A 107 4.97 -24.43 7.30
CA LEU A 107 4.94 -24.17 8.75
C LEU A 107 4.79 -25.47 9.52
N SER A 108 4.10 -26.45 8.95
CA SER A 108 3.97 -27.82 9.43
C SER A 108 3.73 -28.73 8.23
N GLU A 109 3.54 -30.02 8.48
CA GLU A 109 3.26 -31.03 7.46
C GLU A 109 2.09 -30.67 6.51
N HIS A 110 1.08 -29.97 7.05
CA HIS A 110 -0.15 -29.65 6.31
C HIS A 110 -0.43 -28.14 6.20
N VAL A 111 0.48 -27.29 6.68
CA VAL A 111 0.30 -25.84 6.64
C VAL A 111 1.45 -25.16 5.94
N PHE A 112 1.12 -24.41 4.91
CA PHE A 112 2.08 -23.64 4.11
C PHE A 112 1.73 -22.15 4.16
N CYS A 113 2.71 -21.28 4.05
CA CYS A 113 2.48 -19.86 4.02
C CYS A 113 3.20 -19.15 2.87
N GLY A 114 2.50 -18.14 2.30
CA GLY A 114 3.06 -17.15 1.40
C GLY A 114 2.78 -15.76 1.97
N VAL A 115 3.79 -15.13 2.54
CA VAL A 115 3.64 -13.89 3.30
C VAL A 115 4.75 -12.89 2.95
N ARG A 116 4.69 -11.67 3.52
CA ARG A 116 5.65 -10.59 3.30
C ARG A 116 5.65 -10.10 1.85
N LEU A 117 4.46 -9.82 1.33
CA LEU A 117 4.30 -9.29 -0.04
C LEU A 117 4.68 -7.80 -0.15
N GLY A 118 4.86 -7.11 0.97
CA GLY A 118 5.46 -5.77 1.05
C GLY A 118 4.76 -4.68 0.23
N GLY A 119 3.43 -4.77 0.07
CA GLY A 119 2.65 -3.87 -0.78
C GLY A 119 2.52 -4.32 -2.25
N MET A 120 3.24 -5.36 -2.66
CA MET A 120 3.23 -5.88 -4.04
C MET A 120 2.18 -7.00 -4.28
N GLY A 121 1.30 -7.26 -3.31
CA GLY A 121 0.39 -8.41 -3.33
C GLY A 121 -0.49 -8.50 -4.58
N VAL A 122 -0.99 -7.38 -5.08
CA VAL A 122 -1.81 -7.37 -6.31
C VAL A 122 -0.99 -7.78 -7.54
N ALA A 123 0.27 -7.37 -7.63
CA ALA A 123 1.13 -7.68 -8.76
C ALA A 123 1.67 -9.12 -8.75
N ILE A 124 2.03 -9.65 -7.57
CA ILE A 124 2.74 -10.93 -7.45
C ILE A 124 1.91 -12.04 -6.79
N GLY A 125 0.73 -11.73 -6.25
CA GLY A 125 -0.06 -12.67 -5.45
C GLY A 125 -0.48 -13.93 -6.20
N SER A 126 -0.81 -13.82 -7.49
CA SER A 126 -1.16 -14.99 -8.32
C SER A 126 0.03 -15.93 -8.51
N GLN A 127 1.24 -15.39 -8.71
CA GLN A 127 2.46 -16.20 -8.83
C GLN A 127 2.79 -16.88 -7.48
N ILE A 128 2.69 -16.14 -6.38
CA ILE A 128 2.90 -16.70 -5.04
C ILE A 128 1.89 -17.81 -4.72
N GLY A 129 0.63 -17.62 -5.11
CA GLY A 129 -0.41 -18.65 -4.96
C GLY A 129 -0.11 -19.91 -5.77
N LYS A 130 0.39 -19.75 -7.01
CA LYS A 130 0.81 -20.89 -7.84
C LYS A 130 1.99 -21.65 -7.22
N GLU A 131 2.99 -20.94 -6.72
CA GLU A 131 4.14 -21.55 -6.06
C GLU A 131 3.75 -22.29 -4.78
N LEU A 132 2.83 -21.73 -3.98
CA LEU A 132 2.26 -22.41 -2.81
C LEU A 132 1.51 -23.69 -3.19
N ALA A 133 0.70 -23.65 -4.23
CA ALA A 133 -0.01 -24.83 -4.72
C ALA A 133 0.96 -25.94 -5.15
N ASN A 134 2.05 -25.58 -5.82
CA ASN A 134 3.09 -26.52 -6.20
C ASN A 134 3.79 -27.15 -4.98
N LEU A 135 4.07 -26.36 -3.94
CA LEU A 135 4.64 -26.88 -2.69
C LEU A 135 3.72 -27.90 -2.00
N LEU A 136 2.40 -27.67 -2.05
CA LEU A 136 1.40 -28.58 -1.50
C LEU A 136 1.27 -29.88 -2.31
N ALA A 137 1.46 -29.80 -3.62
CA ALA A 137 1.32 -30.93 -4.55
C ALA A 137 2.62 -31.77 -4.67
N SER A 138 3.73 -31.28 -4.12
CA SER A 138 5.00 -32.02 -4.14
C SER A 138 5.00 -33.07 -3.03
N PRO A 139 5.23 -34.37 -3.36
CA PRO A 139 5.26 -35.46 -2.38
C PRO A 139 6.43 -35.33 -1.40
#